data_a1006fddf6049fcaa0e2313c242cf290
#
_entry.id   a1006fddf6049fcaa0e2313c242cf290
#
_cell.length_a   1.000
_cell.length_b   1.000
_cell.length_c   1.000
_cell.angle_alpha   90.00
_cell.angle_beta   90.00
_cell.angle_gamma   90.00
#
_symmetry.space_group_name_H-M   'P 1'
#
loop_
_entity.id
_entity.type
_entity.pdbx_description
1 polymer ?
#
loop_
_entity_poly.entity_id
_entity_poly.type
_entity_poly.pdbx_seq_one_letter_code
_entity_poly.pdbx_strand_id
1 'polypeptide(L)'
;MLGQTHHFRTYAPEKIEYAINRYTKEAERLYKILDNRLSDHDFLADEYSIADIATFTWVRPRKMQGQNLDDYPNVKRWYDTIKVRPAISEGLSVLSDNMKWNAKPGSKEWENMFSASKK
;
A
#
# COMPACT_ATOMS: atom_id res chain seq x y z
N MET A 1 2.38 -2.79 -9.22
CA MET A 1 2.17 -1.35 -9.54
C MET A 1 2.24 -0.47 -8.30
N LEU A 2 1.57 -0.79 -7.19
CA LEU A 2 1.61 0.03 -5.96
C LEU A 2 3.02 0.22 -5.39
N GLY A 3 3.89 -0.80 -5.47
CA GLY A 3 5.30 -0.67 -5.08
C GLY A 3 6.07 0.36 -5.90
N GLN A 4 5.82 0.45 -7.21
CA GLN A 4 6.41 1.50 -8.06
C GLN A 4 5.88 2.89 -7.68
N THR A 5 4.62 2.98 -7.29
CA THR A 5 4.05 4.23 -6.78
C THR A 5 4.78 4.69 -5.52
N HIS A 6 5.03 3.78 -4.57
CA HIS A 6 5.84 4.08 -3.38
C HIS A 6 7.25 4.55 -3.77
N HIS A 7 7.90 3.81 -4.68
CA HIS A 7 9.27 4.14 -5.10
C HIS A 7 9.37 5.55 -5.65
N PHE A 8 8.60 5.87 -6.68
CA PHE A 8 8.71 7.18 -7.36
C PHE A 8 8.16 8.35 -6.54
N ARG A 9 7.20 8.12 -5.64
CA ARG A 9 6.68 9.18 -4.75
C ARG A 9 7.52 9.42 -3.52
N THR A 10 8.24 8.40 -3.03
CA THR A 10 8.86 8.46 -1.69
C THR A 10 10.35 8.14 -1.70
N TYR A 11 10.78 7.13 -2.48
CA TYR A 11 12.11 6.56 -2.35
C TYR A 11 13.07 6.89 -3.49
N ALA A 12 12.57 7.30 -4.65
CA ALA A 12 13.44 7.65 -5.77
C ALA A 12 14.37 8.82 -5.41
N PRO A 13 15.66 8.76 -5.78
CA PRO A 13 16.62 9.82 -5.49
C PRO A 13 16.31 11.11 -6.26
N GLU A 14 15.60 10.98 -7.38
CA GLU A 14 15.17 12.08 -8.24
C GLU A 14 13.66 12.10 -8.39
N LYS A 15 13.08 13.30 -8.48
CA LYS A 15 11.66 13.47 -8.79
C LYS A 15 11.46 13.38 -10.30
N ILE A 16 10.87 12.28 -10.75
CA ILE A 16 10.48 12.06 -12.12
C ILE A 16 8.96 12.23 -12.22
N GLU A 17 8.50 13.43 -12.53
CA GLU A 17 7.06 13.78 -12.52
C GLU A 17 6.23 12.86 -13.42
N TYR A 18 6.75 12.50 -14.60
CA TYR A 18 6.05 11.56 -15.47
C TYR A 18 5.79 10.21 -14.78
N ALA A 19 6.79 9.65 -14.12
CA ALA A 19 6.67 8.37 -13.40
C ALA A 19 5.71 8.49 -12.20
N ILE A 20 5.84 9.57 -11.43
CA ILE A 20 4.95 9.86 -10.30
C ILE A 20 3.50 9.91 -10.77
N ASN A 21 3.21 10.68 -11.81
CA ASN A 21 1.86 10.85 -12.35
C ASN A 21 1.32 9.54 -12.93
N ARG A 22 2.12 8.82 -13.71
CA ARG A 22 1.74 7.55 -14.31
C ARG A 22 1.36 6.52 -13.25
N TYR A 23 2.23 6.30 -12.26
CA TYR A 23 1.98 5.27 -11.23
C TYR A 23 0.90 5.69 -10.23
N THR A 24 0.75 6.98 -9.94
CA THR A 24 -0.36 7.47 -9.11
C THR A 24 -1.72 7.24 -9.78
N LYS A 25 -1.84 7.53 -11.10
CA LYS A 25 -3.06 7.25 -11.87
C LYS A 25 -3.36 5.77 -11.95
N GLU A 26 -2.34 4.94 -12.09
CA GLU A 26 -2.53 3.48 -12.09
C GLU A 26 -2.97 2.97 -10.71
N ALA A 27 -2.43 3.51 -9.62
CA ALA A 27 -2.91 3.21 -8.27
C ALA A 27 -4.39 3.60 -8.12
N GLU A 28 -4.77 4.80 -8.56
CA GLU A 28 -6.17 5.26 -8.56
C GLU A 28 -7.09 4.31 -9.33
N ARG A 29 -6.67 3.86 -10.51
CA ARG A 29 -7.44 2.88 -11.30
C ARG A 29 -7.64 1.57 -10.56
N LEU A 30 -6.60 1.07 -9.88
CA LEU A 30 -6.68 -0.17 -9.08
C LEU A 30 -7.61 0.00 -7.88
N TYR A 31 -7.58 1.14 -7.20
CA TYR A 31 -8.52 1.43 -6.10
C TYR A 31 -9.96 1.52 -6.57
N LYS A 32 -10.23 2.08 -7.76
CA LYS A 32 -11.58 2.09 -8.35
C LYS A 32 -12.08 0.68 -8.66
N ILE A 33 -11.22 -0.21 -9.17
CA ILE A 33 -11.58 -1.61 -9.39
C ILE A 33 -11.90 -2.30 -8.06
N LEU A 34 -11.07 -2.07 -7.05
CA LEU A 34 -11.28 -2.61 -5.71
C LEU A 34 -12.60 -2.10 -5.09
N ASP A 35 -12.87 -0.81 -5.20
CA ASP A 35 -14.09 -0.20 -4.69
C ASP A 35 -15.33 -0.75 -5.39
N ASN A 36 -15.27 -0.92 -6.71
CA ASN A 36 -16.36 -1.51 -7.48
C ASN A 36 -16.60 -2.98 -7.12
N ARG A 37 -15.54 -3.79 -6.91
CA ARG A 37 -15.72 -5.18 -6.44
C ARG A 37 -16.38 -5.25 -5.08
N LEU A 38 -16.06 -4.32 -4.19
CA LEU A 38 -16.59 -4.27 -2.83
C LEU A 38 -17.96 -3.57 -2.72
N SER A 39 -18.54 -3.10 -3.84
CA SER A 39 -19.85 -2.44 -3.82
C SER A 39 -20.98 -3.38 -3.43
N ASP A 40 -20.88 -4.64 -3.80
CA ASP A 40 -21.87 -5.70 -3.58
C ASP A 40 -21.31 -6.93 -2.86
N HIS A 41 -20.06 -6.85 -2.39
CA HIS A 41 -19.38 -7.92 -1.66
C HIS A 41 -18.76 -7.37 -0.36
N ASP A 42 -18.86 -8.14 0.70
CA ASP A 42 -18.20 -7.79 1.97
C ASP A 42 -16.70 -8.02 1.93
N PHE A 43 -16.25 -9.04 1.18
CA PHE A 43 -14.87 -9.43 1.02
C PHE A 43 -14.54 -9.72 -0.44
N LEU A 44 -13.24 -9.77 -0.79
CA LEU A 44 -12.78 -9.86 -2.18
C LEU A 44 -13.17 -11.19 -2.88
N ALA A 45 -13.21 -12.29 -2.12
CA ALA A 45 -13.56 -13.62 -2.59
C ALA A 45 -14.83 -14.17 -1.90
N ASP A 46 -15.83 -13.32 -1.71
CA ASP A 46 -17.10 -13.54 -1.04
C ASP A 46 -16.97 -13.74 0.48
N GLU A 47 -16.05 -14.60 0.92
CA GLU A 47 -15.70 -14.78 2.33
C GLU A 47 -14.31 -14.19 2.63
N TYR A 48 -14.06 -13.87 3.92
CA TYR A 48 -12.75 -13.38 4.37
C TYR A 48 -11.65 -14.42 4.08
N SER A 49 -10.66 -14.02 3.32
CA SER A 49 -9.64 -14.91 2.78
C SER A 49 -8.25 -14.28 2.73
N ILE A 50 -7.28 -15.03 2.25
CA ILE A 50 -5.92 -14.54 1.97
C ILE A 50 -5.90 -13.38 0.97
N ALA A 51 -6.91 -13.26 0.09
CA ALA A 51 -7.03 -12.14 -0.84
C ALA A 51 -7.20 -10.82 -0.07
N ASP A 52 -8.03 -10.83 0.98
CA ASP A 52 -8.25 -9.67 1.84
C ASP A 52 -7.00 -9.33 2.65
N ILE A 53 -6.33 -10.33 3.23
CA ILE A 53 -5.12 -10.14 4.02
C ILE A 53 -4.01 -9.51 3.16
N ALA A 54 -3.76 -10.06 1.98
CA ALA A 54 -2.73 -9.56 1.06
C ALA A 54 -3.06 -8.14 0.57
N THR A 55 -4.31 -7.88 0.18
CA THR A 55 -4.74 -6.56 -0.30
C THR A 55 -4.73 -5.52 0.81
N PHE A 56 -5.16 -5.87 2.02
CA PHE A 56 -5.14 -4.98 3.18
C PHE A 56 -3.75 -4.42 3.47
N THR A 57 -2.71 -5.25 3.40
CA THR A 57 -1.33 -4.82 3.64
C THR A 57 -0.87 -3.77 2.62
N TRP A 58 -1.39 -3.81 1.38
CA TRP A 58 -1.11 -2.82 0.35
C TRP A 58 -1.98 -1.56 0.45
N VAL A 59 -3.21 -1.66 0.91
CA VAL A 59 -4.10 -0.50 1.15
C VAL A 59 -3.67 0.28 2.39
N ARG A 60 -3.05 -0.38 3.37
CA ARG A 60 -2.59 0.27 4.61
C ARG A 60 -1.68 1.49 4.36
N PRO A 61 -0.63 1.43 3.53
CA PRO A 61 0.23 2.58 3.22
C PRO A 61 -0.32 3.49 2.09
N ARG A 62 -1.63 3.56 1.89
CA ARG A 62 -2.30 4.31 0.81
C ARG A 62 -1.84 5.76 0.63
N LYS A 63 -1.47 6.44 1.71
CA LYS A 63 -0.95 7.82 1.65
C LYS A 63 0.34 7.92 0.82
N MET A 64 1.20 6.90 0.90
CA MET A 64 2.42 6.81 0.07
C MET A 64 2.08 6.60 -1.41
N GLN A 65 0.89 6.09 -1.70
CA GLN A 65 0.37 5.89 -3.05
C GLN A 65 -0.41 7.11 -3.57
N GLY A 66 -0.57 8.16 -2.73
CA GLY A 66 -1.36 9.33 -3.06
C GLY A 66 -2.86 9.07 -3.09
N GLN A 67 -3.33 8.05 -2.36
CA GLN A 67 -4.75 7.68 -2.32
C GLN A 67 -5.40 8.06 -0.99
N ASN A 68 -6.66 8.50 -1.05
CA ASN A 68 -7.49 8.77 0.10
C ASN A 68 -8.71 7.82 0.10
N LEU A 69 -8.98 7.15 1.21
CA LEU A 69 -10.12 6.22 1.30
C LEU A 69 -11.48 6.93 1.28
N ASP A 70 -11.54 8.23 1.52
CA ASP A 70 -12.80 8.97 1.41
C ASP A 70 -13.31 9.03 -0.03
N ASP A 71 -12.44 8.83 -1.02
CA ASP A 71 -12.77 8.73 -2.44
C ASP A 71 -13.28 7.32 -2.84
N TYR A 72 -13.17 6.33 -1.93
CA TYR A 72 -13.49 4.92 -2.17
C TYR A 72 -14.29 4.34 -0.99
N PRO A 73 -15.60 4.63 -0.89
CA PRO A 73 -16.41 4.32 0.29
C PRO A 73 -16.51 2.82 0.60
N ASN A 74 -16.52 1.96 -0.42
CA ASN A 74 -16.58 0.51 -0.22
C ASN A 74 -15.22 -0.05 0.26
N VAL A 75 -14.11 0.45 -0.26
CA VAL A 75 -12.77 0.13 0.23
C VAL A 75 -12.61 0.61 1.67
N LYS A 76 -13.14 1.79 2.02
CA LYS A 76 -13.10 2.32 3.37
C LYS A 76 -13.84 1.41 4.35
N ARG A 77 -15.08 1.03 4.02
CA ARG A 77 -15.89 0.07 4.81
C ARG A 77 -15.13 -1.24 5.02
N TRP A 78 -14.65 -1.83 3.94
CA TRP A 78 -13.87 -3.08 3.97
C TRP A 78 -12.60 -2.95 4.81
N TYR A 79 -11.84 -1.87 4.63
CA TYR A 79 -10.61 -1.59 5.39
C TYR A 79 -10.88 -1.48 6.89
N ASP A 80 -11.93 -0.75 7.29
CA ASP A 80 -12.30 -0.56 8.70
C ASP A 80 -12.79 -1.88 9.33
N THR A 81 -13.51 -2.71 8.58
CA THR A 81 -13.94 -4.05 9.01
C THR A 81 -12.74 -4.98 9.29
N ILE A 82 -11.73 -4.97 8.43
CA ILE A 82 -10.55 -5.82 8.60
C ILE A 82 -9.64 -5.30 9.71
N LYS A 83 -9.44 -3.99 9.77
CA LYS A 83 -8.51 -3.33 10.71
C LYS A 83 -8.79 -3.67 12.16
N VAL A 84 -10.05 -3.87 12.54
CA VAL A 84 -10.46 -4.16 13.93
C VAL A 84 -10.32 -5.63 14.32
N ARG A 85 -9.95 -6.51 13.39
CA ARG A 85 -9.75 -7.94 13.69
C ARG A 85 -8.53 -8.12 14.60
N PRO A 86 -8.64 -8.88 15.73
CA PRO A 86 -7.53 -9.07 16.66
C PRO A 86 -6.26 -9.63 16.01
N ALA A 87 -6.40 -10.62 15.12
CA ALA A 87 -5.27 -11.21 14.40
C ALA A 87 -4.54 -10.20 13.48
N ILE A 88 -5.23 -9.20 12.95
CA ILE A 88 -4.60 -8.13 12.17
C ILE A 88 -3.75 -7.22 13.07
N SER A 89 -4.29 -6.84 14.24
CA SER A 89 -3.54 -6.03 15.21
C SER A 89 -2.29 -6.77 15.68
N GLU A 90 -2.43 -8.04 16.02
CA GLU A 90 -1.32 -8.89 16.45
C GLU A 90 -0.27 -9.04 15.33
N GLY A 91 -0.69 -9.38 14.11
CA GLY A 91 0.21 -9.51 12.96
C GLY A 91 0.95 -8.22 12.62
N LEU A 92 0.31 -7.06 12.77
CA LEU A 92 0.94 -5.76 12.54
C LEU A 92 1.92 -5.34 13.63
N SER A 93 1.82 -5.91 14.84
CA SER A 93 2.76 -5.65 15.93
C SER A 93 4.06 -6.43 15.80
N VAL A 94 4.07 -7.52 15.04
CA VAL A 94 5.27 -8.34 14.80
C VAL A 94 6.36 -7.49 14.16
N LEU A 95 7.54 -7.44 14.79
CA LEU A 95 8.70 -6.67 14.34
C LEU A 95 8.46 -5.17 14.15
N SER A 96 7.42 -4.60 14.77
CA SER A 96 7.09 -3.17 14.63
C SER A 96 8.28 -2.26 14.95
N ASP A 97 9.10 -2.61 15.95
CA ASP A 97 10.26 -1.84 16.39
C ASP A 97 11.41 -1.86 15.37
N ASN A 98 11.41 -2.86 14.48
CA ASN A 98 12.41 -3.00 13.41
C ASN A 98 11.94 -2.38 12.08
N MET A 99 10.69 -1.95 11.97
CA MET A 99 10.15 -1.37 10.76
C MET A 99 10.53 0.11 10.61
N LYS A 100 11.54 0.37 9.79
CA LYS A 100 11.96 1.73 9.43
C LYS A 100 11.35 2.14 8.09
N TRP A 101 10.11 2.63 8.13
CA TRP A 101 9.37 3.11 6.93
C TRP A 101 9.94 4.41 6.32
N ASN A 102 10.91 5.03 6.96
CA ASN A 102 11.43 6.36 6.61
C ASN A 102 12.83 6.31 5.99
N ALA A 103 13.18 5.24 5.31
CA ALA A 103 14.44 5.16 4.57
C ALA A 103 14.51 6.30 3.53
N LYS A 104 15.40 7.24 3.74
CA LYS A 104 15.62 8.38 2.83
C LYS A 104 16.74 8.05 1.86
N PRO A 105 16.70 8.59 0.62
CA PRO A 105 17.83 8.48 -0.30
C PRO A 105 19.16 8.85 0.37
N GLY A 106 20.17 7.98 0.23
CA GLY A 106 21.48 8.14 0.85
C GLY A 106 21.61 7.61 2.28
N SER A 107 20.54 7.10 2.91
CA SER A 107 20.66 6.37 4.17
C SER A 107 21.10 4.92 3.93
N LYS A 108 21.74 4.31 4.93
CA LYS A 108 22.15 2.89 4.86
C LYS A 108 20.96 1.96 4.63
N GLU A 109 19.82 2.25 5.23
CA GLU A 109 18.58 1.53 5.05
C GLU A 109 18.09 1.63 3.60
N TRP A 110 18.17 2.82 3.00
CA TRP A 110 17.80 3.03 1.61
C TRP A 110 18.76 2.30 0.65
N GLU A 111 20.06 2.37 0.91
CA GLU A 111 21.07 1.65 0.13
C GLU A 111 20.84 0.13 0.15
N ASN A 112 20.51 -0.43 1.32
CA ASN A 112 20.19 -1.84 1.46
C ASN A 112 18.93 -2.27 0.69
N MET A 113 17.97 -1.35 0.52
CA MET A 113 16.70 -1.64 -0.17
C MET A 113 16.78 -1.45 -1.68
N PHE A 114 17.55 -0.47 -2.15
CA PHE A 114 17.46 0.02 -3.53
C PHE A 114 18.79 0.07 -4.28
N SER A 115 19.95 0.04 -3.62
CA SER A 115 21.19 -0.09 -4.36
C SER A 115 21.36 -1.56 -4.79
N ALA A 116 21.39 -1.77 -6.10
CA ALA A 116 21.91 -3.05 -6.62
C ALA A 116 23.31 -3.24 -6.04
N SER A 117 23.55 -4.38 -5.37
CA SER A 117 24.87 -4.72 -4.87
C SER A 117 25.89 -4.47 -5.98
N LYS A 118 26.77 -3.51 -5.77
CA LYS A 118 27.95 -3.38 -6.61
C LYS A 118 28.73 -4.70 -6.48
N LYS A 119 28.55 -5.58 -7.45
CA LYS A 119 29.47 -6.70 -7.65
C LYS A 119 30.76 -6.18 -8.21
#